data_45291623a2f69b525d1ec3fedf7fed01
#
_entry.id   45291623a2f69b525d1ec3fedf7fed01
#
_cell.length_a   1.000
_cell.length_b   1.000
_cell.length_c   1.000
_cell.angle_alpha   90.00
_cell.angle_beta   90.00
_cell.angle_gamma   90.00
#
_symmetry.space_group_name_H-M   'P 1'
#
loop_
_entity.id
_entity.type
_entity.pdbx_description
1 polymer ?
#
loop_
_entity_poly.entity_id
_entity_poly.type
_entity_poly.pdbx_seq_one_letter_code
_entity_poly.pdbx_strand_id
1 'polypeptide(L)'
;LVIFVLASLLVTTAFGVLAVPSHDVKAKAKYQYYETTLNPSEYVYYYDSSKKNKQGIAYDASIKGNKLKISGALTKGSRLNDTSKKVKFMGEKTRKFKITKRTKYYIAGGEDPMQRISKAKCARYLKKGSKGLLSFGITLKVRAGKVVEARLVS
;
A
#
# COMPACT_ATOMS: atom_id res chain seq x y z
N LEU A 1 -57.71 66.84 15.33
CA LEU A 1 -56.30 66.30 15.10
C LEU A 1 -56.44 64.77 14.92
N VAL A 2 -56.32 64.32 13.67
CA VAL A 2 -56.43 62.89 13.31
C VAL A 2 -55.01 62.41 13.06
N ILE A 3 -54.54 61.46 13.86
CA ILE A 3 -53.21 60.80 13.70
C ILE A 3 -53.45 59.51 12.94
N PHE A 4 -52.98 59.46 11.71
CA PHE A 4 -52.90 58.23 10.93
C PHE A 4 -51.63 57.44 11.36
N VAL A 5 -51.84 56.27 11.94
CA VAL A 5 -50.76 55.31 12.19
C VAL A 5 -50.70 54.35 10.99
N LEU A 6 -49.65 54.49 10.19
CA LEU A 6 -49.35 53.57 9.11
C LEU A 6 -48.62 52.34 9.71
N ALA A 7 -49.35 51.22 9.75
CA ALA A 7 -48.74 49.92 10.06
C ALA A 7 -48.12 49.37 8.80
N SER A 8 -46.79 49.39 8.72
CA SER A 8 -46.05 48.71 7.66
C SER A 8 -45.94 47.20 7.95
N LEU A 9 -46.59 46.41 7.13
CA LEU A 9 -46.54 44.92 7.18
C LEU A 9 -45.22 44.49 6.52
N LEU A 10 -44.22 44.06 7.32
CA LEU A 10 -43.02 43.41 6.86
C LEU A 10 -43.32 41.95 6.54
N VAL A 11 -43.45 41.62 5.26
CA VAL A 11 -43.51 40.26 4.78
C VAL A 11 -42.06 39.74 4.68
N THR A 12 -41.64 39.00 5.67
CA THR A 12 -40.38 38.25 5.61
C THR A 12 -40.60 36.96 4.82
N THR A 13 -40.24 36.97 3.54
CA THR A 13 -40.16 35.74 2.74
C THR A 13 -38.91 34.96 3.21
N ALA A 14 -39.14 33.94 4.02
CA ALA A 14 -38.10 32.96 4.34
C ALA A 14 -37.79 32.10 3.10
N PHE A 15 -36.73 32.42 2.38
CA PHE A 15 -36.17 31.51 1.41
C PHE A 15 -35.56 30.33 2.17
N GLY A 16 -36.32 29.23 2.23
CA GLY A 16 -35.80 27.95 2.67
C GLY A 16 -34.76 27.49 1.67
N VAL A 17 -33.50 27.64 2.03
CA VAL A 17 -32.39 27.00 1.32
C VAL A 17 -32.52 25.50 1.60
N LEU A 18 -33.10 24.76 0.64
CA LEU A 18 -33.03 23.31 0.62
C LEU A 18 -31.55 22.93 0.52
N ALA A 19 -30.96 22.56 1.64
CA ALA A 19 -29.62 21.94 1.67
C ALA A 19 -29.72 20.64 0.88
N VAL A 20 -29.26 20.69 -0.36
CA VAL A 20 -29.01 19.48 -1.18
C VAL A 20 -27.98 18.67 -0.41
N PRO A 21 -28.29 17.42 0.01
CA PRO A 21 -27.28 16.60 0.66
C PRO A 21 -26.13 16.42 -0.32
N SER A 22 -24.98 17.01 -0.02
CA SER A 22 -23.74 16.75 -0.75
C SER A 22 -23.45 15.27 -0.56
N HIS A 23 -23.71 14.47 -1.59
CA HIS A 23 -23.19 13.12 -1.67
C HIS A 23 -21.67 13.27 -1.72
N ASP A 24 -21.02 13.16 -0.56
CA ASP A 24 -19.59 12.97 -0.47
C ASP A 24 -19.22 11.71 -1.25
N VAL A 25 -18.91 11.89 -2.52
CA VAL A 25 -18.33 10.86 -3.36
C VAL A 25 -16.93 10.62 -2.79
N LYS A 26 -16.86 9.77 -1.75
CA LYS A 26 -15.56 9.34 -1.18
C LYS A 26 -14.70 8.87 -2.30
N ALA A 27 -13.69 9.66 -2.65
CA ALA A 27 -12.75 9.37 -3.72
C ALA A 27 -12.22 7.93 -3.51
N LYS A 28 -12.42 7.08 -4.52
CA LYS A 28 -12.08 5.66 -4.45
C LYS A 28 -10.58 5.54 -4.17
N ALA A 29 -10.20 5.04 -2.99
CA ALA A 29 -8.80 4.96 -2.58
C ALA A 29 -7.97 4.27 -3.66
N LYS A 30 -6.91 4.97 -4.14
CA LYS A 30 -6.01 4.47 -5.19
C LYS A 30 -5.16 3.32 -4.65
N TYR A 31 -4.80 2.39 -5.53
CA TYR A 31 -3.80 1.36 -5.20
C TYR A 31 -2.41 1.97 -5.14
N GLN A 32 -1.61 1.48 -4.19
CA GLN A 32 -0.19 1.74 -4.07
C GLN A 32 0.54 0.40 -4.15
N TYR A 33 1.71 0.40 -4.79
CA TYR A 33 2.53 -0.79 -4.93
C TYR A 33 3.86 -0.56 -4.24
N TYR A 34 4.35 -1.60 -3.56
CA TYR A 34 5.66 -1.63 -2.92
C TYR A 34 6.39 -2.88 -3.40
N GLU A 35 7.66 -2.72 -3.73
CA GLU A 35 8.51 -3.80 -4.25
C GLU A 35 9.83 -3.86 -3.50
N THR A 36 10.34 -5.06 -3.31
CA THR A 36 11.68 -5.32 -2.78
C THR A 36 12.11 -6.72 -3.19
N THR A 37 13.42 -6.95 -3.26
CA THR A 37 13.98 -8.30 -3.33
C THR A 37 14.38 -8.74 -1.93
N LEU A 38 13.86 -9.87 -1.46
CA LEU A 38 14.29 -10.46 -0.20
C LEU A 38 15.53 -11.32 -0.44
N ASN A 39 16.67 -10.77 -0.12
CA ASN A 39 17.95 -11.43 -0.23
C ASN A 39 18.95 -10.86 0.79
N PRO A 40 19.09 -11.50 1.97
CA PRO A 40 20.00 -11.02 3.02
C PRO A 40 21.46 -10.93 2.59
N SER A 41 21.94 -11.83 1.74
CA SER A 41 23.33 -11.84 1.26
C SER A 41 23.62 -10.66 0.33
N GLU A 42 22.73 -10.40 -0.63
CA GLU A 42 22.86 -9.23 -1.50
C GLU A 42 22.70 -7.92 -0.75
N TYR A 43 21.85 -7.89 0.28
CA TYR A 43 21.65 -6.71 1.11
C TYR A 43 22.98 -6.21 1.68
N VAL A 44 23.78 -7.08 2.28
CA VAL A 44 25.10 -6.74 2.82
C VAL A 44 26.03 -6.21 1.73
N TYR A 45 26.06 -6.86 0.57
CA TYR A 45 26.93 -6.49 -0.54
C TYR A 45 26.59 -5.14 -1.16
N TYR A 46 25.31 -4.88 -1.43
CA TYR A 46 24.86 -3.65 -2.12
C TYR A 46 24.77 -2.45 -1.19
N TYR A 47 24.48 -2.65 0.09
CA TYR A 47 24.35 -1.54 1.04
C TYR A 47 25.71 -0.97 1.43
N ASP A 48 26.74 -1.82 1.50
CA ASP A 48 28.10 -1.40 1.84
C ASP A 48 28.83 -0.76 0.63
N SER A 49 28.55 -1.21 -0.59
CA SER A 49 29.27 -0.78 -1.79
C SER A 49 28.72 0.47 -2.47
N SER A 50 27.50 0.87 -2.24
CA SER A 50 26.96 2.07 -2.89
C SER A 50 25.77 2.72 -2.20
N LYS A 51 26.02 3.79 -1.50
CA LYS A 51 24.99 4.79 -1.12
C LYS A 51 24.18 5.32 -2.33
N LYS A 52 24.50 4.88 -3.54
CA LYS A 52 23.87 5.28 -4.82
C LYS A 52 22.91 4.23 -5.37
N ASN A 53 22.90 3.01 -4.86
CA ASN A 53 22.05 1.96 -5.41
C ASN A 53 20.60 2.13 -4.93
N LYS A 54 19.71 2.51 -5.86
CA LYS A 54 18.30 2.74 -5.62
C LYS A 54 17.45 1.47 -5.78
N GLN A 55 18.02 0.30 -5.51
CA GLN A 55 17.27 -0.97 -5.54
C GLN A 55 16.61 -1.22 -4.20
N GLY A 56 15.38 -1.73 -4.24
CA GLY A 56 14.68 -2.20 -3.06
C GLY A 56 15.20 -3.58 -2.67
N ILE A 57 16.07 -3.69 -1.67
CA ILE A 57 16.55 -4.96 -1.14
C ILE A 57 16.21 -5.05 0.34
N ALA A 58 15.56 -6.14 0.73
CA ALA A 58 15.21 -6.47 2.10
C ALA A 58 16.05 -7.63 2.60
N TYR A 59 16.37 -7.61 3.88
CA TYR A 59 17.11 -8.69 4.57
C TYR A 59 16.22 -9.53 5.48
N ASP A 60 15.03 -9.05 5.84
CA ASP A 60 14.06 -9.79 6.65
C ASP A 60 12.63 -9.48 6.25
N ALA A 61 11.81 -10.52 6.19
CA ALA A 61 10.38 -10.40 6.00
C ALA A 61 9.63 -11.49 6.77
N SER A 62 8.53 -11.11 7.42
CA SER A 62 7.74 -12.05 8.23
C SER A 62 6.27 -11.65 8.31
N ILE A 63 5.41 -12.66 8.53
CA ILE A 63 4.00 -12.45 8.85
C ILE A 63 3.75 -12.88 10.29
N LYS A 64 3.24 -11.94 11.12
CA LYS A 64 2.80 -12.22 12.48
C LYS A 64 1.42 -11.60 12.71
N GLY A 65 0.45 -12.42 13.11
CA GLY A 65 -0.93 -11.97 13.28
C GLY A 65 -1.50 -11.31 12.01
N ASN A 66 -1.88 -10.06 12.10
CA ASN A 66 -2.43 -9.25 11.01
C ASN A 66 -1.42 -8.26 10.38
N LYS A 67 -0.13 -8.53 10.54
CA LYS A 67 0.95 -7.66 10.07
C LYS A 67 1.93 -8.45 9.21
N LEU A 68 2.28 -7.88 8.05
CA LEU A 68 3.44 -8.26 7.25
C LEU A 68 4.54 -7.24 7.56
N LYS A 69 5.65 -7.70 8.10
CA LYS A 69 6.85 -6.90 8.39
C LYS A 69 7.88 -7.11 7.30
N ILE A 70 8.50 -6.05 6.81
CA ILE A 70 9.64 -6.08 5.90
C ILE A 70 10.70 -5.13 6.43
N SER A 71 11.94 -5.61 6.56
CA SER A 71 13.11 -4.84 7.00
C SER A 71 14.11 -4.74 5.86
N GLY A 72 14.50 -3.52 5.50
CA GLY A 72 15.34 -3.19 4.37
C GLY A 72 14.78 -2.03 3.56
N ALA A 73 15.29 -1.89 2.34
CA ALA A 73 14.86 -0.87 1.38
C ALA A 73 13.72 -1.40 0.50
N LEU A 74 12.78 -0.52 0.17
CA LEU A 74 11.68 -0.79 -0.76
C LEU A 74 11.60 0.28 -1.84
N THR A 75 10.97 -0.05 -2.94
CA THR A 75 10.49 0.92 -3.90
C THR A 75 8.97 1.08 -3.79
N LYS A 76 8.47 2.28 -4.07
CA LYS A 76 7.03 2.61 -4.07
C LYS A 76 6.64 3.16 -5.43
N GLY A 77 5.64 2.57 -6.07
CA GLY A 77 5.14 3.00 -7.38
C GLY A 77 3.62 2.98 -7.47
N SER A 78 3.09 3.33 -8.64
CA SER A 78 1.65 3.31 -8.93
C SER A 78 1.19 2.01 -9.59
N ARG A 79 2.09 1.28 -10.24
CA ARG A 79 1.84 -0.01 -10.90
C ARG A 79 3.06 -0.90 -10.78
N LEU A 80 2.82 -2.21 -10.75
CA LEU A 80 3.82 -3.25 -10.93
C LEU A 80 4.35 -3.19 -12.36
N ASN A 81 5.65 -3.28 -12.54
CA ASN A 81 6.33 -3.38 -13.84
C ASN A 81 6.05 -2.24 -14.82
N ASP A 82 5.58 -1.09 -14.37
CA ASP A 82 5.44 0.09 -15.22
C ASP A 82 6.75 0.88 -15.21
N THR A 83 7.66 0.55 -16.11
CA THR A 83 8.97 1.19 -16.26
C THR A 83 8.89 2.67 -16.67
N SER A 84 7.72 3.11 -17.18
CA SER A 84 7.50 4.50 -17.60
C SER A 84 7.22 5.45 -16.43
N LYS A 85 6.90 4.92 -15.24
CA LYS A 85 6.55 5.72 -14.07
C LYS A 85 7.69 5.82 -13.08
N LYS A 86 7.90 7.04 -12.59
CA LYS A 86 8.91 7.30 -11.55
C LYS A 86 8.58 6.50 -10.30
N VAL A 87 9.44 5.56 -9.96
CA VAL A 87 9.39 4.78 -8.73
C VAL A 87 10.12 5.54 -7.65
N LYS A 88 9.50 5.70 -6.48
CA LYS A 88 10.14 6.33 -5.33
C LYS A 88 10.92 5.28 -4.54
N PHE A 89 12.22 5.47 -4.42
CA PHE A 89 13.05 4.69 -3.51
C PHE A 89 12.75 5.07 -2.06
N MET A 90 12.58 4.06 -1.23
CA MET A 90 12.35 4.19 0.21
C MET A 90 13.49 3.50 0.93
N GLY A 91 14.42 4.29 1.47
CA GLY A 91 15.61 3.80 2.15
C GLY A 91 15.35 2.76 3.25
N GLU A 92 16.41 2.28 3.85
CA GLU A 92 16.36 1.25 4.88
C GLU A 92 15.46 1.61 6.06
N LYS A 93 14.48 0.76 6.32
CA LYS A 93 13.60 0.86 7.48
C LYS A 93 12.80 -0.44 7.65
N THR A 94 12.49 -0.79 8.90
CA THR A 94 11.46 -1.80 9.16
C THR A 94 10.07 -1.20 8.95
N ARG A 95 9.30 -1.78 8.03
CA ARG A 95 7.93 -1.36 7.69
C ARG A 95 6.95 -2.46 8.02
N LYS A 96 5.81 -2.05 8.56
CA LYS A 96 4.70 -2.96 8.91
C LYS A 96 3.50 -2.63 8.05
N PHE A 97 3.02 -3.61 7.32
CA PHE A 97 1.85 -3.50 6.46
C PHE A 97 0.69 -4.28 7.09
N LYS A 98 -0.47 -3.65 7.18
CA LYS A 98 -1.68 -4.31 7.69
C LYS A 98 -2.19 -5.32 6.67
N ILE A 99 -2.35 -6.58 7.08
CA ILE A 99 -2.99 -7.65 6.30
C ILE A 99 -4.34 -8.00 6.93
N THR A 100 -5.24 -8.56 6.13
CA THR A 100 -6.60 -8.92 6.56
C THR A 100 -6.92 -10.34 6.12
N LYS A 101 -8.06 -10.88 6.55
CA LYS A 101 -8.58 -12.17 6.06
C LYS A 101 -8.82 -12.18 4.54
N ARG A 102 -8.98 -10.98 3.93
CA ARG A 102 -9.21 -10.82 2.48
C ARG A 102 -7.91 -10.63 1.68
N THR A 103 -6.76 -10.52 2.33
CA THR A 103 -5.46 -10.42 1.64
C THR A 103 -5.18 -11.70 0.86
N LYS A 104 -4.88 -11.55 -0.43
CA LYS A 104 -4.54 -12.66 -1.32
C LYS A 104 -3.02 -12.80 -1.40
N TYR A 105 -2.55 -14.05 -1.41
CA TYR A 105 -1.12 -14.37 -1.48
C TYR A 105 -0.86 -15.20 -2.72
N TYR A 106 0.23 -14.90 -3.43
CA TYR A 106 0.61 -15.58 -4.65
C TYR A 106 2.10 -15.87 -4.67
N ILE A 107 2.48 -16.91 -5.40
CA ILE A 107 3.86 -17.23 -5.73
C ILE A 107 3.95 -17.54 -7.22
N ALA A 108 5.02 -17.08 -7.85
CA ALA A 108 5.44 -17.48 -9.19
C ALA A 108 6.93 -17.81 -9.14
N GLY A 109 7.34 -18.83 -9.87
CA GLY A 109 8.76 -19.23 -9.99
C GLY A 109 9.09 -19.53 -11.44
N GLY A 110 10.17 -18.94 -11.96
CA GLY A 110 10.58 -19.13 -13.34
C GLY A 110 9.47 -18.86 -14.34
N GLU A 111 9.19 -19.84 -15.21
CA GLU A 111 8.14 -19.79 -16.22
C GLU A 111 6.75 -20.24 -15.69
N ASP A 112 6.68 -20.66 -14.45
CA ASP A 112 5.43 -21.14 -13.86
C ASP A 112 4.39 -20.04 -13.71
N PRO A 113 3.11 -20.32 -14.03
CA PRO A 113 2.05 -19.34 -13.84
C PRO A 113 1.88 -19.03 -12.34
N MET A 114 1.46 -17.81 -12.06
CA MET A 114 1.23 -17.33 -10.70
C MET A 114 0.17 -18.19 -9.99
N GLN A 115 0.58 -18.83 -8.89
CA GLN A 115 -0.28 -19.71 -8.08
C GLN A 115 -0.73 -19.00 -6.81
N ARG A 116 -2.00 -19.16 -6.46
CA ARG A 116 -2.52 -18.71 -5.19
C ARG A 116 -2.07 -19.63 -4.06
N ILE A 117 -1.57 -19.04 -2.97
CA ILE A 117 -1.11 -19.78 -1.80
C ILE A 117 -1.82 -19.31 -0.53
N SER A 118 -1.76 -20.13 0.53
CA SER A 118 -2.27 -19.74 1.84
C SER A 118 -1.34 -18.73 2.53
N LYS A 119 -1.86 -17.97 3.49
CA LYS A 119 -1.08 -17.10 4.37
C LYS A 119 0.05 -17.85 5.07
N ALA A 120 -0.22 -19.08 5.55
CA ALA A 120 0.77 -19.92 6.23
C ALA A 120 1.90 -20.34 5.27
N LYS A 121 1.56 -20.68 4.02
CA LYS A 121 2.57 -21.02 2.99
C LYS A 121 3.42 -19.79 2.64
N CYS A 122 2.81 -18.61 2.49
CA CYS A 122 3.52 -17.36 2.27
C CYS A 122 4.49 -17.06 3.43
N ALA A 123 4.05 -17.17 4.69
CA ALA A 123 4.89 -16.96 5.86
C ALA A 123 6.11 -17.91 5.90
N ARG A 124 5.94 -19.17 5.48
CA ARG A 124 7.06 -20.13 5.37
C ARG A 124 8.08 -19.71 4.31
N TYR A 125 7.64 -19.25 3.15
CA TYR A 125 8.55 -18.74 2.11
C TYR A 125 9.32 -17.50 2.61
N LEU A 126 8.64 -16.53 3.21
CA LEU A 126 9.30 -15.36 3.78
C LEU A 126 10.36 -15.74 4.82
N LYS A 127 10.07 -16.72 5.70
CA LYS A 127 11.03 -17.22 6.68
C LYS A 127 12.25 -17.87 6.01
N LYS A 128 12.06 -18.63 4.92
CA LYS A 128 13.17 -19.22 4.15
C LYS A 128 14.02 -18.13 3.48
N GLY A 129 13.38 -17.12 2.89
CA GLY A 129 14.07 -15.97 2.30
C GLY A 129 14.88 -15.18 3.32
N SER A 130 14.31 -14.87 4.49
CA SER A 130 15.01 -14.17 5.58
C SER A 130 16.21 -14.95 6.14
N LYS A 131 16.25 -16.26 5.94
CA LYS A 131 17.41 -17.11 6.28
C LYS A 131 18.43 -17.25 5.15
N GLY A 132 18.22 -16.57 4.02
CA GLY A 132 19.08 -16.69 2.84
C GLY A 132 18.97 -18.02 2.09
N LEU A 133 17.96 -18.84 2.40
CA LEU A 133 17.74 -20.13 1.72
C LEU A 133 17.05 -19.99 0.36
N LEU A 134 16.39 -18.87 0.14
CA LEU A 134 15.69 -18.50 -1.09
C LEU A 134 15.86 -17.01 -1.33
N SER A 135 15.92 -16.62 -2.60
CA SER A 135 15.85 -15.23 -3.04
C SER A 135 14.60 -15.05 -3.89
N PHE A 136 13.82 -14.01 -3.62
CA PHE A 136 12.64 -13.69 -4.43
C PHE A 136 12.21 -12.24 -4.28
N GLY A 137 11.60 -11.74 -5.33
CA GLY A 137 10.91 -10.45 -5.32
C GLY A 137 9.64 -10.52 -4.46
N ILE A 138 9.40 -9.50 -3.65
CA ILE A 138 8.14 -9.29 -2.93
C ILE A 138 7.47 -8.08 -3.53
N THR A 139 6.23 -8.25 -3.97
CA THR A 139 5.39 -7.15 -4.41
C THR A 139 4.12 -7.07 -3.59
N LEU A 140 3.82 -5.89 -3.08
CA LEU A 140 2.62 -5.62 -2.30
C LEU A 140 1.71 -4.64 -3.06
N LYS A 141 0.46 -5.02 -3.25
CA LYS A 141 -0.62 -4.14 -3.68
C LYS A 141 -1.40 -3.70 -2.45
N VAL A 142 -1.40 -2.39 -2.18
CA VAL A 142 -1.99 -1.79 -0.98
C VAL A 142 -3.13 -0.85 -1.37
N ARG A 143 -4.24 -0.90 -0.62
CA ARG A 143 -5.36 0.01 -0.77
C ARG A 143 -5.87 0.43 0.61
N ALA A 144 -6.06 1.74 0.82
CA ALA A 144 -6.49 2.29 2.11
C ALA A 144 -5.67 1.74 3.29
N GLY A 145 -4.33 1.72 3.16
CA GLY A 145 -3.40 1.24 4.19
C GLY A 145 -3.40 -0.27 4.45
N LYS A 146 -4.16 -1.07 3.68
CA LYS A 146 -4.24 -2.54 3.84
C LYS A 146 -3.68 -3.24 2.61
N VAL A 147 -2.88 -4.26 2.82
CA VAL A 147 -2.42 -5.15 1.75
C VAL A 147 -3.62 -5.93 1.22
N VAL A 148 -3.93 -5.76 -0.07
CA VAL A 148 -4.96 -6.54 -0.75
C VAL A 148 -4.35 -7.76 -1.44
N GLU A 149 -3.06 -7.64 -1.84
CA GLU A 149 -2.34 -8.70 -2.53
C GLU A 149 -0.86 -8.66 -2.19
N ALA A 150 -0.26 -9.81 -1.94
CA ALA A 150 1.18 -10.02 -1.77
C ALA A 150 1.63 -11.11 -2.76
N ARG A 151 2.64 -10.80 -3.57
CA ARG A 151 3.23 -11.70 -4.56
C ARG A 151 4.68 -11.96 -4.22
N LEU A 152 5.08 -13.22 -4.32
CA LEU A 152 6.46 -13.69 -4.24
C LEU A 152 6.85 -14.20 -5.63
N VAL A 153 7.96 -13.71 -6.18
CA VAL A 153 8.45 -14.07 -7.52
C VAL A 153 9.92 -14.47 -7.41
N SER A 154 10.23 -15.72 -7.76
CA SER A 154 11.61 -16.25 -7.80
C SER A 154 12.16 -16.27 -9.21
#